data_ee9d71a9630699edac6b3efc57609deb
#
_entry.id   ee9d71a9630699edac6b3efc57609deb
#
_cell.length_a   1.000
_cell.length_b   1.000
_cell.length_c   1.000
_cell.angle_alpha   90.00
_cell.angle_beta   90.00
_cell.angle_gamma   90.00
#
_symmetry.space_group_name_H-M   'P 1'
#
loop_
_entity.id
_entity.type
_entity.pdbx_description
1 polymer ?
#
loop_
_entity_poly.entity_id
_entity_poly.type
_entity_poly.pdbx_seq_one_letter_code
_entity_poly.pdbx_strand_id
1 'polypeptide(L)'
;RTNPRYENVLDMVKRRLNAVPGVGPAAYDALHAMKKGVKDALAPQGLFEDLGLKYVGPVDGHDRATMETALAQAKRFNGPVIVHALTRKGFGYDAAERHEADQFHSPQPFDIESGEERKRGRIWTDFFSDAMVDLGHRRKDVVAITAAMMHPVGLDAFEAHFPERTFDVGIAEQHAATSAAGLAMGGLHPVVAVYATFLN
;
A
#
# COMPACT_ATOMS: atom_id res chain seq x y z
N ARG A 1 1.42 24.61 0.31
CA ARG A 1 0.91 25.08 1.63
C ARG A 1 2.00 25.31 2.66
N THR A 2 3.24 25.31 2.27
CA THR A 2 4.41 25.58 3.10
C THR A 2 5.18 26.80 2.56
N ASN A 3 4.48 27.69 1.85
CA ASN A 3 5.08 28.93 1.42
C ASN A 3 5.13 29.89 2.64
N PRO A 4 6.32 30.35 3.08
CA PRO A 4 6.44 31.25 4.22
C PRO A 4 5.59 32.53 4.07
N ARG A 5 5.35 32.98 2.84
CA ARG A 5 4.45 34.11 2.56
C ARG A 5 3.00 33.80 2.91
N TYR A 6 2.54 32.56 2.70
CA TYR A 6 1.19 32.14 3.05
C TYR A 6 0.98 32.07 4.56
N GLU A 7 1.94 31.52 5.29
CA GLU A 7 1.92 31.47 6.76
C GLU A 7 1.94 32.89 7.35
N ASN A 8 2.77 33.77 6.82
CA ASN A 8 2.83 35.19 7.25
C ASN A 8 1.52 35.94 6.98
N VAL A 9 0.85 35.66 5.86
CA VAL A 9 -0.47 36.23 5.55
C VAL A 9 -1.54 35.69 6.50
N LEU A 10 -1.54 34.39 6.78
CA LEU A 10 -2.47 33.80 7.75
C LEU A 10 -2.27 34.36 9.16
N ASP A 11 -1.03 34.51 9.60
CA ASP A 11 -0.72 35.11 10.90
C ASP A 11 -1.12 36.60 10.98
N MET A 12 -0.98 37.32 9.88
CA MET A 12 -1.44 38.73 9.81
C MET A 12 -2.98 38.81 9.89
N VAL A 13 -3.69 37.94 9.13
CA VAL A 13 -5.17 37.84 9.14
C VAL A 13 -5.64 37.45 10.56
N LYS A 14 -5.00 36.46 11.17
CA LYS A 14 -5.29 36.02 12.54
C LYS A 14 -5.13 37.13 13.55
N ARG A 15 -4.03 37.87 13.49
CA ARG A 15 -3.78 39.03 14.41
C ARG A 15 -4.82 40.11 14.21
N ARG A 16 -5.21 40.44 12.98
CA ARG A 16 -6.21 41.47 12.72
C ARG A 16 -7.62 41.05 13.12
N LEU A 17 -8.02 39.78 12.88
CA LEU A 17 -9.33 39.27 13.30
C LEU A 17 -9.44 39.21 14.83
N ASN A 18 -8.39 38.73 15.51
CA ASN A 18 -8.38 38.68 16.99
C ASN A 18 -8.31 40.08 17.68
N ALA A 19 -7.99 41.10 16.91
CA ALA A 19 -7.99 42.50 17.42
C ALA A 19 -9.40 43.14 17.46
N VAL A 20 -10.44 42.47 16.93
CA VAL A 20 -11.82 42.95 17.00
C VAL A 20 -12.51 42.41 18.26
N PRO A 21 -12.82 43.24 19.26
CA PRO A 21 -13.37 42.78 20.53
C PRO A 21 -14.75 42.12 20.33
N GLY A 22 -14.95 40.93 20.90
CA GLY A 22 -16.23 40.22 21.00
C GLY A 22 -16.64 39.36 19.80
N VAL A 23 -16.11 39.58 18.59
CA VAL A 23 -16.52 38.85 17.38
C VAL A 23 -15.35 38.12 16.72
N GLY A 24 -14.13 38.62 16.86
CA GLY A 24 -12.95 38.13 16.15
C GLY A 24 -12.60 36.66 16.40
N PRO A 25 -12.54 36.19 17.66
CA PRO A 25 -12.22 34.80 17.96
C PRO A 25 -13.27 33.83 17.41
N ALA A 26 -14.56 34.11 17.61
CA ALA A 26 -15.65 33.26 17.13
C ALA A 26 -15.74 33.19 15.59
N ALA A 27 -15.51 34.33 14.92
CA ALA A 27 -15.47 34.37 13.44
C ALA A 27 -14.25 33.62 12.88
N TYR A 28 -13.10 33.70 13.56
CA TYR A 28 -11.90 32.97 13.19
C TYR A 28 -12.11 31.44 13.34
N ASP A 29 -12.68 31.02 14.47
CA ASP A 29 -12.94 29.61 14.75
C ASP A 29 -13.99 29.03 13.77
N ALA A 30 -15.04 29.77 13.46
CA ALA A 30 -16.05 29.38 12.46
C ALA A 30 -15.44 29.24 11.05
N LEU A 31 -14.62 30.21 10.62
CA LEU A 31 -13.91 30.16 9.34
C LEU A 31 -12.89 29.01 9.30
N HIS A 32 -12.21 28.75 10.42
CA HIS A 32 -11.26 27.64 10.53
C HIS A 32 -11.95 26.29 10.49
N ALA A 33 -13.07 26.13 11.18
CA ALA A 33 -13.91 24.92 11.17
C ALA A 33 -14.51 24.66 9.78
N MET A 34 -15.00 25.68 9.10
CA MET A 34 -15.53 25.57 7.74
C MET A 34 -14.43 25.19 6.73
N LYS A 35 -13.24 25.80 6.83
CA LYS A 35 -12.09 25.47 6.02
C LYS A 35 -11.59 24.03 6.28
N LYS A 36 -11.59 23.59 7.56
CA LYS A 36 -11.27 22.22 7.94
C LYS A 36 -12.29 21.24 7.36
N GLY A 37 -13.60 21.51 7.52
CA GLY A 37 -14.66 20.64 7.00
C GLY A 37 -14.63 20.48 5.48
N VAL A 38 -14.39 21.54 4.72
CA VAL A 38 -14.21 21.48 3.26
C VAL A 38 -12.94 20.73 2.88
N LYS A 39 -11.84 20.92 3.64
CA LYS A 39 -10.60 20.20 3.42
C LYS A 39 -10.74 18.70 3.70
N ASP A 40 -11.40 18.34 4.78
CA ASP A 40 -11.60 16.95 5.22
C ASP A 40 -12.56 16.21 4.27
N ALA A 41 -13.54 16.90 3.70
CA ALA A 41 -14.44 16.34 2.69
C ALA A 41 -13.77 16.10 1.32
N LEU A 42 -12.71 16.85 1.00
CA LEU A 42 -12.04 16.83 -0.30
C LEU A 42 -10.68 16.11 -0.29
N ALA A 43 -10.15 15.76 0.89
CA ALA A 43 -8.82 15.15 1.00
C ALA A 43 -8.73 14.19 2.18
N PRO A 44 -8.34 12.93 1.97
CA PRO A 44 -8.18 11.90 3.01
C PRO A 44 -7.03 12.17 3.99
N GLN A 45 -6.51 13.39 4.04
CA GLN A 45 -5.35 13.80 4.84
C GLN A 45 -5.70 14.08 6.30
N GLY A 46 -7.00 14.28 6.61
CA GLY A 46 -7.47 14.67 7.94
C GLY A 46 -7.07 13.68 9.03
N LEU A 47 -7.16 12.38 8.75
CA LEU A 47 -6.78 11.33 9.68
C LEU A 47 -5.34 11.49 10.20
N PHE A 48 -4.38 11.73 9.32
CA PHE A 48 -2.97 11.87 9.70
C PHE A 48 -2.69 13.17 10.48
N GLU A 49 -3.38 14.25 10.11
CA GLU A 49 -3.27 15.53 10.84
C GLU A 49 -3.89 15.43 12.25
N ASP A 50 -5.00 14.70 12.38
CA ASP A 50 -5.65 14.44 13.67
C ASP A 50 -4.79 13.55 14.60
N LEU A 51 -3.96 12.68 14.03
CA LEU A 51 -2.94 11.91 14.76
C LEU A 51 -1.68 12.75 15.11
N GLY A 52 -1.66 14.04 14.83
CA GLY A 52 -0.53 14.92 15.09
C GLY A 52 0.62 14.81 14.08
N LEU A 53 0.40 14.15 12.96
CA LEU A 53 1.40 14.02 11.91
C LEU A 53 1.31 15.18 10.91
N LYS A 54 2.44 15.75 10.53
CA LYS A 54 2.49 16.67 9.40
C LYS A 54 2.38 15.90 8.11
N TYR A 55 1.55 16.38 7.19
CA TYR A 55 1.38 15.78 5.88
C TYR A 55 1.87 16.73 4.78
N VAL A 56 2.72 16.20 3.89
CA VAL A 56 3.26 16.88 2.70
C VAL A 56 2.88 16.05 1.47
N GLY A 57 2.12 16.62 0.58
CA GLY A 57 1.69 15.92 -0.63
C GLY A 57 0.17 16.05 -0.91
N PRO A 58 -0.37 15.23 -1.84
CA PRO A 58 0.39 14.32 -2.72
C PRO A 58 1.32 15.09 -3.67
N VAL A 59 2.48 14.51 -3.97
CA VAL A 59 3.46 15.04 -4.94
C VAL A 59 3.76 13.98 -6.00
N ASP A 60 4.19 14.39 -7.18
CA ASP A 60 4.65 13.46 -8.21
C ASP A 60 5.98 12.82 -7.76
N GLY A 61 5.95 11.52 -7.49
CA GLY A 61 7.10 10.75 -7.04
C GLY A 61 8.12 10.46 -8.16
N HIS A 62 7.77 10.73 -9.42
CA HIS A 62 8.67 10.59 -10.55
C HIS A 62 9.31 11.92 -10.97
N ASP A 63 8.84 13.04 -10.41
CA ASP A 63 9.51 14.34 -10.58
C ASP A 63 10.52 14.58 -9.45
N ARG A 64 11.80 14.46 -9.82
CA ARG A 64 12.92 14.63 -8.88
C ARG A 64 12.91 15.98 -8.17
N ALA A 65 12.65 17.07 -8.89
CA ALA A 65 12.69 18.43 -8.32
C ALA A 65 11.58 18.61 -7.28
N THR A 66 10.39 18.12 -7.58
CA THR A 66 9.24 18.12 -6.65
C THR A 66 9.52 17.27 -5.41
N MET A 67 10.12 16.08 -5.56
CA MET A 67 10.50 15.21 -4.46
C MET A 67 11.57 15.84 -3.56
N GLU A 68 12.62 16.41 -4.12
CA GLU A 68 13.66 17.13 -3.37
C GLU A 68 13.06 18.28 -2.56
N THR A 69 12.14 19.02 -3.16
CA THR A 69 11.43 20.12 -2.49
C THR A 69 10.57 19.60 -1.33
N ALA A 70 9.80 18.55 -1.55
CA ALA A 70 8.94 17.95 -0.51
C ALA A 70 9.76 17.42 0.67
N LEU A 71 10.85 16.71 0.40
CA LEU A 71 11.75 16.19 1.43
C LEU A 71 12.46 17.31 2.19
N ALA A 72 12.90 18.38 1.52
CA ALA A 72 13.50 19.54 2.16
C ALA A 72 12.50 20.28 3.07
N GLN A 73 11.21 20.30 2.71
CA GLN A 73 10.15 20.85 3.54
C GLN A 73 9.90 19.96 4.77
N ALA A 74 9.80 18.66 4.58
CA ALA A 74 9.63 17.69 5.65
C ALA A 74 10.76 17.78 6.66
N LYS A 75 12.03 17.85 6.21
CA LYS A 75 13.20 17.99 7.06
C LYS A 75 13.16 19.23 7.96
N ARG A 76 12.57 20.33 7.50
CA ARG A 76 12.48 21.59 8.30
C ARG A 76 11.41 21.54 9.38
N PHE A 77 10.53 20.59 9.34
CA PHE A 77 9.38 20.50 10.29
C PHE A 77 9.79 19.87 11.60
N ASN A 78 10.88 19.57 11.98
CA ASN A 78 11.36 19.07 13.28
C ASN A 78 10.31 18.24 14.07
N GLY A 79 9.68 17.27 13.41
CA GLY A 79 8.66 16.39 13.98
C GLY A 79 8.30 15.28 12.98
N PRO A 80 7.38 14.38 13.33
CA PRO A 80 6.96 13.30 12.42
C PRO A 80 6.21 13.89 11.21
N VAL A 81 6.62 13.48 10.01
CA VAL A 81 6.08 13.97 8.74
C VAL A 81 5.81 12.80 7.81
N ILE A 82 4.62 12.78 7.21
CA ILE A 82 4.30 11.91 6.09
C ILE A 82 4.57 12.67 4.79
N VAL A 83 5.43 12.15 3.94
CA VAL A 83 5.61 12.61 2.56
C VAL A 83 4.88 11.64 1.64
N HIS A 84 3.77 12.10 1.05
CA HIS A 84 2.97 11.27 0.14
C HIS A 84 3.42 11.49 -1.30
N ALA A 85 4.18 10.54 -1.83
CA ALA A 85 4.59 10.52 -3.23
C ALA A 85 3.67 9.61 -4.05
N LEU A 86 3.11 10.13 -5.14
CA LEU A 86 2.38 9.33 -6.12
C LEU A 86 3.37 8.73 -7.10
N THR A 87 3.36 7.41 -7.20
CA THR A 87 4.23 6.67 -8.11
C THR A 87 3.43 5.70 -8.96
N ARG A 88 3.97 5.34 -10.12
CA ARG A 88 3.49 4.23 -10.95
C ARG A 88 4.53 3.12 -10.91
N LYS A 89 4.10 1.92 -10.57
CA LYS A 89 4.96 0.74 -10.56
C LYS A 89 5.49 0.48 -11.97
N GLY A 90 6.76 0.14 -12.10
CA GLY A 90 7.40 -0.10 -13.40
C GLY A 90 7.74 1.15 -14.22
N PHE A 91 7.46 2.35 -13.72
CA PHE A 91 7.61 3.60 -14.45
C PHE A 91 9.01 3.77 -15.07
N GLY A 92 9.01 4.09 -16.37
CA GLY A 92 10.23 4.33 -17.14
C GLY A 92 10.80 3.07 -17.82
N TYR A 93 10.14 1.91 -17.63
CA TYR A 93 10.49 0.68 -18.33
C TYR A 93 9.23 0.03 -18.93
N ASP A 94 9.08 0.15 -20.24
CA ASP A 94 7.87 -0.23 -20.97
C ASP A 94 7.41 -1.67 -20.72
N ALA A 95 8.35 -2.61 -20.61
CA ALA A 95 8.01 -4.01 -20.33
C ALA A 95 7.40 -4.17 -18.93
N ALA A 96 7.91 -3.45 -17.94
CA ALA A 96 7.35 -3.47 -16.59
C ALA A 96 6.00 -2.73 -16.51
N GLU A 97 5.87 -1.58 -17.18
CA GLU A 97 4.60 -0.82 -17.17
C GLU A 97 3.44 -1.61 -17.78
N ARG A 98 3.73 -2.48 -18.77
CA ARG A 98 2.74 -3.32 -19.45
C ARG A 98 2.56 -4.71 -18.83
N HIS A 99 3.35 -5.07 -17.84
CA HIS A 99 3.28 -6.38 -17.21
C HIS A 99 2.06 -6.46 -16.28
N GLU A 100 1.06 -7.27 -16.68
CA GLU A 100 -0.25 -7.30 -16.02
C GLU A 100 -0.21 -7.92 -14.61
N ALA A 101 0.68 -8.88 -14.36
CA ALA A 101 0.68 -9.62 -13.11
C ALA A 101 1.21 -8.79 -11.92
N ASP A 102 2.42 -8.25 -12.01
CA ASP A 102 3.07 -7.60 -10.87
C ASP A 102 3.91 -6.37 -11.22
N GLN A 103 3.93 -5.98 -12.50
CA GLN A 103 4.70 -4.84 -13.00
C GLN A 103 6.18 -4.92 -12.58
N PHE A 104 6.77 -6.10 -12.68
CA PHE A 104 8.15 -6.40 -12.30
C PHE A 104 8.47 -6.10 -10.82
N HIS A 105 7.49 -6.31 -9.94
CA HIS A 105 7.71 -6.12 -8.51
C HIS A 105 8.81 -7.04 -7.96
N SER A 106 8.84 -8.28 -8.46
CA SER A 106 9.83 -9.28 -8.09
C SER A 106 10.15 -10.19 -9.28
N PRO A 107 10.67 -9.65 -10.40
CA PRO A 107 10.86 -10.43 -11.61
C PRO A 107 11.96 -11.47 -11.43
N GLN A 108 11.80 -12.60 -12.11
CA GLN A 108 12.89 -13.54 -12.33
C GLN A 108 13.96 -12.90 -13.23
N PRO A 109 15.17 -13.46 -13.34
CA PRO A 109 16.14 -12.97 -14.31
C PRO A 109 15.54 -12.90 -15.71
N PHE A 110 15.57 -11.72 -16.30
CA PHE A 110 14.95 -11.44 -17.61
C PHE A 110 15.94 -10.77 -18.56
N ASP A 111 15.59 -10.72 -19.83
CA ASP A 111 16.31 -9.96 -20.85
C ASP A 111 15.84 -8.50 -20.84
N ILE A 112 16.77 -7.56 -20.74
CA ILE A 112 16.45 -6.13 -20.54
C ILE A 112 15.81 -5.51 -21.81
N GLU A 113 16.15 -6.02 -23.00
CA GLU A 113 15.63 -5.45 -24.24
C GLU A 113 14.21 -5.92 -24.55
N SER A 114 13.96 -7.22 -24.34
CA SER A 114 12.64 -7.81 -24.61
C SER A 114 11.69 -7.79 -23.40
N GLY A 115 12.21 -7.74 -22.17
CA GLY A 115 11.43 -7.94 -20.95
C GLY A 115 11.04 -9.41 -20.69
N GLU A 116 11.50 -10.34 -21.54
CA GLU A 116 11.14 -11.76 -21.39
C GLU A 116 11.97 -12.43 -20.29
N GLU A 117 11.29 -13.23 -19.47
CA GLU A 117 11.97 -14.03 -18.45
C GLU A 117 12.91 -15.05 -19.09
N ARG A 118 14.11 -15.18 -18.53
CA ARG A 118 15.07 -16.20 -18.94
C ARG A 118 14.57 -17.58 -18.54
N LYS A 119 14.66 -18.53 -19.47
CA LYS A 119 14.34 -19.94 -19.19
C LYS A 119 15.17 -20.43 -18.00
N ARG A 120 14.52 -20.96 -16.99
CA ARG A 120 15.12 -21.58 -15.81
C ARG A 120 14.73 -23.04 -15.70
N GLY A 121 15.53 -23.82 -15.01
CA GLY A 121 15.14 -25.15 -14.58
C GLY A 121 14.01 -25.10 -13.55
N ARG A 122 13.40 -26.25 -13.27
CA ARG A 122 12.38 -26.36 -12.21
C ARG A 122 12.99 -26.10 -10.85
N ILE A 123 12.26 -25.33 -10.03
CA ILE A 123 12.61 -25.02 -8.64
C ILE A 123 11.57 -25.64 -7.68
N TRP A 124 11.81 -25.57 -6.37
CA TRP A 124 10.94 -26.16 -5.35
C TRP A 124 9.49 -25.68 -5.45
N THR A 125 9.28 -24.39 -5.78
CA THR A 125 7.93 -23.81 -5.99
C THR A 125 7.15 -24.53 -7.10
N ASP A 126 7.81 -24.92 -8.19
CA ASP A 126 7.16 -25.63 -9.28
C ASP A 126 6.69 -27.05 -8.85
N PHE A 127 7.48 -27.73 -8.04
CA PHE A 127 7.11 -29.03 -7.48
C PHE A 127 5.98 -28.91 -6.45
N PHE A 128 6.03 -27.87 -5.63
CA PHE A 128 4.97 -27.57 -4.67
C PHE A 128 3.64 -27.29 -5.41
N SER A 129 3.69 -26.46 -6.45
CA SER A 129 2.52 -26.11 -7.28
C SER A 129 1.86 -27.38 -7.86
N ASP A 130 2.64 -28.25 -8.49
CA ASP A 130 2.13 -29.52 -9.04
C ASP A 130 1.53 -30.40 -7.94
N ALA A 131 2.20 -30.53 -6.81
CA ALA A 131 1.74 -31.33 -5.68
C ALA A 131 0.43 -30.81 -5.09
N MET A 132 0.27 -29.49 -5.01
CA MET A 132 -0.95 -28.85 -4.52
C MET A 132 -2.14 -29.14 -5.45
N VAL A 133 -1.96 -29.02 -6.77
CA VAL A 133 -3.00 -29.33 -7.75
C VAL A 133 -3.40 -30.82 -7.67
N ASP A 134 -2.43 -31.73 -7.65
CA ASP A 134 -2.68 -33.16 -7.52
C ASP A 134 -3.41 -33.50 -6.20
N LEU A 135 -2.99 -32.89 -5.09
CA LEU A 135 -3.64 -33.06 -3.80
C LEU A 135 -5.08 -32.51 -3.82
N GLY A 136 -5.31 -31.35 -4.44
CA GLY A 136 -6.62 -30.75 -4.61
C GLY A 136 -7.61 -31.61 -5.40
N HIS A 137 -7.14 -32.34 -6.39
CA HIS A 137 -7.96 -33.31 -7.13
C HIS A 137 -8.31 -34.54 -6.28
N ARG A 138 -7.36 -35.02 -5.47
CA ARG A 138 -7.57 -36.23 -4.63
C ARG A 138 -8.36 -35.94 -3.36
N ARG A 139 -8.29 -34.74 -2.83
CA ARG A 139 -8.89 -34.36 -1.54
C ARG A 139 -9.70 -33.06 -1.66
N LYS A 140 -10.99 -33.15 -1.42
CA LYS A 140 -11.90 -32.00 -1.48
C LYS A 140 -11.81 -31.08 -0.27
N ASP A 141 -11.28 -31.57 0.85
CA ASP A 141 -11.11 -30.85 2.10
C ASP A 141 -9.85 -29.95 2.13
N VAL A 142 -8.95 -30.12 1.16
CA VAL A 142 -7.75 -29.27 1.04
C VAL A 142 -8.12 -27.88 0.54
N VAL A 143 -7.69 -26.87 1.28
CA VAL A 143 -7.79 -25.45 0.93
C VAL A 143 -6.44 -24.78 1.00
N ALA A 144 -6.17 -23.82 0.13
CA ALA A 144 -4.93 -23.05 0.09
C ALA A 144 -5.15 -21.65 0.65
N ILE A 145 -4.21 -21.15 1.44
CA ILE A 145 -4.24 -19.80 1.99
C ILE A 145 -2.90 -19.14 1.72
N THR A 146 -2.91 -17.92 1.25
CA THR A 146 -1.72 -17.06 1.12
C THR A 146 -1.99 -15.66 1.61
N ALA A 147 -0.96 -14.82 1.69
CA ALA A 147 -1.04 -13.45 2.16
C ALA A 147 -0.38 -12.51 1.13
N ALA A 148 -1.12 -12.17 0.06
CA ALA A 148 -0.65 -11.38 -1.09
C ALA A 148 0.59 -11.97 -1.79
N MET A 149 0.73 -13.30 -1.80
CA MET A 149 1.89 -14.02 -2.35
C MET A 149 1.50 -15.14 -3.31
N MET A 150 0.33 -15.08 -3.95
CA MET A 150 -0.21 -16.15 -4.79
C MET A 150 0.81 -16.68 -5.80
N HIS A 151 1.33 -15.79 -6.65
CA HIS A 151 2.30 -16.13 -7.68
C HIS A 151 3.65 -16.64 -7.13
N PRO A 152 4.34 -15.91 -6.23
CA PRO A 152 5.67 -16.30 -5.78
C PRO A 152 5.71 -17.58 -4.92
N VAL A 153 4.59 -17.99 -4.33
CA VAL A 153 4.51 -19.26 -3.60
C VAL A 153 3.99 -20.41 -4.45
N GLY A 154 3.60 -20.16 -5.72
CA GLY A 154 3.20 -21.19 -6.68
C GLY A 154 1.77 -21.71 -6.49
N LEU A 155 0.85 -20.87 -6.03
CA LEU A 155 -0.57 -21.25 -5.86
C LEU A 155 -1.46 -20.89 -7.06
N ASP A 156 -0.93 -20.22 -8.10
CA ASP A 156 -1.71 -19.83 -9.29
C ASP A 156 -2.44 -21.00 -9.95
N ALA A 157 -1.74 -22.13 -10.12
CA ALA A 157 -2.34 -23.31 -10.73
C ALA A 157 -3.43 -23.93 -9.82
N PHE A 158 -3.26 -23.90 -8.51
CA PHE A 158 -4.28 -24.37 -7.57
C PHE A 158 -5.51 -23.46 -7.61
N GLU A 159 -5.32 -22.15 -7.62
CA GLU A 159 -6.41 -21.18 -7.75
C GLU A 159 -7.18 -21.36 -9.05
N ALA A 160 -6.48 -21.54 -10.18
CA ALA A 160 -7.12 -21.75 -11.48
C ALA A 160 -8.01 -23.00 -11.53
N HIS A 161 -7.66 -24.08 -10.78
CA HIS A 161 -8.45 -25.31 -10.71
C HIS A 161 -9.50 -25.28 -9.61
N PHE A 162 -9.22 -24.57 -8.50
CA PHE A 162 -10.03 -24.61 -7.27
C PHE A 162 -10.22 -23.23 -6.66
N PRO A 163 -10.84 -22.27 -7.38
CA PRO A 163 -10.94 -20.87 -6.90
C PRO A 163 -11.73 -20.76 -5.59
N GLU A 164 -12.74 -21.61 -5.37
CA GLU A 164 -13.55 -21.60 -4.13
C GLU A 164 -12.81 -22.17 -2.91
N ARG A 165 -11.63 -22.77 -3.13
CA ARG A 165 -10.78 -23.37 -2.09
C ARG A 165 -9.44 -22.62 -1.93
N THR A 166 -9.34 -21.44 -2.55
CA THR A 166 -8.14 -20.60 -2.49
C THR A 166 -8.49 -19.27 -1.82
N PHE A 167 -7.72 -18.90 -0.82
CA PHE A 167 -7.93 -17.69 -0.04
C PHE A 167 -6.67 -16.85 -0.02
N ASP A 168 -6.74 -15.63 -0.56
CA ASP A 168 -5.72 -14.61 -0.36
C ASP A 168 -6.23 -13.61 0.68
N VAL A 169 -5.57 -13.56 1.82
CA VAL A 169 -5.97 -12.70 2.94
C VAL A 169 -5.35 -11.30 2.87
N GLY A 170 -4.64 -10.97 1.78
CA GLY A 170 -3.86 -9.74 1.67
C GLY A 170 -2.63 -9.79 2.58
N ILE A 171 -2.04 -8.63 2.88
CA ILE A 171 -0.84 -8.55 3.74
C ILE A 171 -1.25 -8.73 5.21
N ALA A 172 -1.60 -9.96 5.58
CA ALA A 172 -2.14 -10.32 6.89
C ALA A 172 -1.79 -11.77 7.28
N GLU A 173 -0.51 -12.07 7.42
CA GLU A 173 0.00 -13.42 7.71
C GLU A 173 -0.55 -13.99 9.03
N GLN A 174 -0.72 -13.13 10.04
CA GLN A 174 -1.32 -13.53 11.32
C GLN A 174 -2.76 -13.98 11.14
N HIS A 175 -3.52 -13.32 10.25
CA HIS A 175 -4.87 -13.74 9.91
C HIS A 175 -4.86 -15.06 9.13
N ALA A 176 -3.93 -15.25 8.19
CA ALA A 176 -3.74 -16.50 7.46
C ALA A 176 -3.57 -17.69 8.44
N ALA A 177 -2.66 -17.54 9.40
CA ALA A 177 -2.40 -18.58 10.41
C ALA A 177 -3.60 -18.84 11.32
N THR A 178 -4.27 -17.78 11.81
CA THR A 178 -5.40 -17.90 12.69
C THR A 178 -6.63 -18.51 12.00
N SER A 179 -6.92 -18.07 10.78
CA SER A 179 -8.03 -18.61 9.98
C SER A 179 -7.79 -20.07 9.58
N ALA A 180 -6.55 -20.44 9.29
CA ALA A 180 -6.17 -21.82 9.04
C ALA A 180 -6.52 -22.74 10.24
N ALA A 181 -6.21 -22.28 11.46
CA ALA A 181 -6.59 -23.04 12.67
C ALA A 181 -8.10 -23.24 12.75
N GLY A 182 -8.90 -22.19 12.50
CA GLY A 182 -10.37 -22.28 12.50
C GLY A 182 -10.91 -23.23 11.42
N LEU A 183 -10.36 -23.16 10.19
CA LEU A 183 -10.72 -24.05 9.09
C LEU A 183 -10.39 -25.53 9.42
N ALA A 184 -9.23 -25.78 10.04
CA ALA A 184 -8.84 -27.12 10.48
C ALA A 184 -9.79 -27.66 11.56
N MET A 185 -10.21 -26.84 12.53
CA MET A 185 -11.22 -27.19 13.51
C MET A 185 -12.59 -27.48 12.86
N GLY A 186 -12.89 -26.85 11.74
CA GLY A 186 -14.08 -27.09 10.93
C GLY A 186 -14.01 -28.35 10.03
N GLY A 187 -12.89 -29.09 10.07
CA GLY A 187 -12.71 -30.33 9.33
C GLY A 187 -12.06 -30.18 7.94
N LEU A 188 -11.59 -28.98 7.60
CA LEU A 188 -10.80 -28.75 6.39
C LEU A 188 -9.32 -29.04 6.64
N HIS A 189 -8.55 -29.11 5.55
CA HIS A 189 -7.10 -29.27 5.59
C HIS A 189 -6.43 -28.04 4.95
N PRO A 190 -6.24 -26.96 5.72
CA PRO A 190 -5.62 -25.74 5.17
C PRO A 190 -4.11 -25.90 4.99
N VAL A 191 -3.64 -25.44 3.84
CA VAL A 191 -2.22 -25.29 3.53
C VAL A 191 -1.93 -23.80 3.43
N VAL A 192 -1.16 -23.26 4.37
CA VAL A 192 -0.74 -21.86 4.38
C VAL A 192 0.63 -21.75 3.68
N ALA A 193 0.65 -21.05 2.56
CA ALA A 193 1.87 -20.81 1.78
C ALA A 193 2.23 -19.33 1.81
N VAL A 194 3.26 -19.00 2.57
CA VAL A 194 3.83 -17.65 2.74
C VAL A 194 5.34 -17.74 2.86
N TYR A 195 6.04 -16.63 2.64
CA TYR A 195 7.48 -16.60 2.86
C TYR A 195 7.82 -16.72 4.35
N ALA A 196 8.82 -17.53 4.66
CA ALA A 196 9.26 -17.76 6.04
C ALA A 196 9.63 -16.46 6.78
N THR A 197 10.15 -15.46 6.07
CA THR A 197 10.48 -14.14 6.64
C THR A 197 9.28 -13.36 7.14
N PHE A 198 8.08 -13.74 6.75
CA PHE A 198 6.84 -13.05 7.14
C PHE A 198 6.03 -13.81 8.21
N LEU A 199 6.56 -14.93 8.70
CA LEU A 199 5.95 -15.73 9.78
C LEU A 199 6.46 -15.36 11.19
N ASN A 200 7.12 -14.22 11.35
CA ASN A 200 7.63 -13.75 12.65
C ASN A 200 6.55 -13.07 13.50
#